data_1fe6d1cb57aadfe4cd928bf80a640f63
#
_entry.id   1fe6d1cb57aadfe4cd928bf80a640f63
#
_cell.length_a   1.000
_cell.length_b   1.000
_cell.length_c   1.000
_cell.angle_alpha   90.00
_cell.angle_beta   90.00
_cell.angle_gamma   90.00
#
_symmetry.space_group_name_H-M   'P 1'
#
loop_
_entity.id
_entity.type
_entity.pdbx_description
1 polymer ?
#
loop_
_entity_poly.entity_id
_entity_poly.type
_entity_poly.pdbx_seq_one_letter_code
_entity_poly.pdbx_strand_id
1 'polypeptide(L)'
;MKYRLRNLTRGTSLGDAIGLADTSQKRTTGLLKHNELCVGEGLWIVPCEGVHTFFMKFALDLVYLDRKKVVRKTVSNVSPWRLSMCLRAHSVVELPAGTIDPTGTRQGDQLAFEAVT
;
A
#
# COMPACT_ATOMS: atom_id res chain seq x y z
N MET A 1 -6.02 13.59 5.94
CA MET A 1 -6.25 13.66 4.49
C MET A 1 -6.24 12.26 3.92
N LYS A 2 -7.14 12.00 3.01
CA LYS A 2 -7.23 10.71 2.32
C LYS A 2 -6.94 10.91 0.84
N TYR A 3 -6.50 9.83 0.20
CA TYR A 3 -6.19 9.83 -1.23
C TYR A 3 -6.99 8.74 -1.95
N ARG A 4 -7.31 9.02 -3.20
CA ARG A 4 -7.73 7.99 -4.14
C ARG A 4 -6.47 7.50 -4.85
N LEU A 5 -6.29 6.20 -4.91
CA LEU A 5 -5.15 5.59 -5.60
C LEU A 5 -5.63 4.92 -6.87
N ARG A 6 -5.12 5.37 -8.00
CA ARG A 6 -5.48 4.86 -9.31
C ARG A 6 -4.29 4.23 -10.01
N ASN A 7 -4.56 3.17 -10.74
CA ASN A 7 -3.59 2.57 -11.66
C ASN A 7 -3.87 3.13 -13.05
N LEU A 8 -3.01 4.07 -13.50
CA LEU A 8 -3.20 4.74 -14.77
C LEU A 8 -2.93 3.82 -15.96
N THR A 9 -2.00 2.87 -15.79
CA THR A 9 -1.67 1.90 -16.84
C THR A 9 -2.84 0.97 -17.14
N ARG A 10 -3.56 0.53 -16.10
CA ARG A 10 -4.65 -0.44 -16.23
C ARG A 10 -6.04 0.21 -16.26
N GLY A 11 -6.15 1.48 -15.88
CA GLY A 11 -7.44 2.15 -15.77
C GLY A 11 -8.29 1.64 -14.62
N THR A 12 -7.65 1.21 -13.51
CA THR A 12 -8.34 0.63 -12.35
C THR A 12 -8.10 1.47 -11.10
N SER A 13 -8.93 1.28 -10.08
CA SER A 13 -8.79 1.93 -8.79
C SER A 13 -8.35 0.92 -7.73
N LEU A 14 -7.32 1.27 -6.95
CA LEU A 14 -6.86 0.44 -5.84
C LEU A 14 -7.53 0.84 -4.53
N GLY A 15 -8.18 1.97 -4.48
CA GLY A 15 -8.89 2.43 -3.29
C GLY A 15 -9.17 3.92 -3.34
N ASP A 16 -10.13 4.37 -2.54
CA ASP A 16 -10.54 5.77 -2.49
C ASP A 16 -10.37 6.42 -1.11
N ALA A 17 -9.88 5.66 -0.14
CA ALA A 17 -9.65 6.12 1.22
C ALA A 17 -8.28 5.67 1.72
N ILE A 18 -7.23 6.10 1.02
CA ILE A 18 -5.85 5.75 1.35
C ILE A 18 -5.29 6.83 2.27
N GLY A 19 -4.94 6.44 3.50
CA GLY A 19 -4.31 7.35 4.45
C GLY A 19 -2.84 7.55 4.13
N LEU A 20 -2.24 8.61 4.70
CA LEU A 20 -0.83 8.92 4.53
C LEU A 20 -0.09 8.77 5.86
N ALA A 21 1.00 8.03 5.85
CA ALA A 21 1.91 7.89 6.98
C ALA A 21 3.30 8.40 6.56
N ASP A 22 3.55 9.67 6.78
CA ASP A 22 4.79 10.35 6.37
C ASP A 22 5.62 10.89 7.54
N THR A 23 5.21 10.60 8.77
CA THR A 23 5.99 10.91 9.98
C THR A 23 6.53 9.62 10.58
N SER A 24 7.59 9.72 11.38
CA SER A 24 8.16 8.55 12.06
C SER A 24 7.12 7.81 12.90
N GLN A 25 6.30 8.56 13.64
CA GLN A 25 5.26 7.95 14.48
C GLN A 25 4.20 7.24 13.66
N LYS A 26 3.69 7.89 12.58
CA LYS A 26 2.68 7.29 11.71
C LYS A 26 3.22 6.05 11.02
N ARG A 27 4.47 6.08 10.53
CA ARG A 27 5.09 4.93 9.89
C ARG A 27 5.27 3.76 10.85
N THR A 28 5.69 4.05 12.09
CA THR A 28 5.87 3.01 13.12
C THR A 28 4.55 2.37 13.51
N THR A 29 3.51 3.19 13.70
CA THR A 29 2.19 2.69 14.06
C THR A 29 1.55 1.91 12.90
N GLY A 30 1.63 2.47 11.68
CA GLY A 30 1.03 1.83 10.50
C GLY A 30 -0.41 1.41 10.76
N LEU A 31 -0.71 0.15 10.48
CA LEU A 31 -2.03 -0.44 10.67
C LEU A 31 -2.13 -1.31 11.93
N LEU A 32 -1.16 -1.24 12.83
CA LEU A 32 -1.10 -2.13 14.01
C LEU A 32 -2.33 -2.04 14.91
N LYS A 33 -2.98 -0.87 14.97
CA LYS A 33 -4.17 -0.66 15.81
C LYS A 33 -5.47 -1.06 15.13
N HIS A 34 -5.41 -1.45 13.86
CA HIS A 34 -6.60 -1.83 13.11
C HIS A 34 -6.93 -3.30 13.34
N ASN A 35 -8.21 -3.62 13.38
CA ASN A 35 -8.69 -5.01 13.44
C ASN A 35 -8.96 -5.58 12.05
N GLU A 36 -9.22 -4.70 11.09
CA GLU A 36 -9.48 -5.06 9.70
C GLU A 36 -9.20 -3.87 8.81
N LEU A 37 -9.15 -4.10 7.53
CA LEU A 37 -9.02 -3.07 6.51
C LEU A 37 -10.09 -3.33 5.47
N CYS A 38 -11.01 -2.38 5.31
CA CYS A 38 -12.14 -2.53 4.40
C CYS A 38 -11.74 -2.25 2.96
N VAL A 39 -12.54 -2.77 2.04
CA VAL A 39 -12.36 -2.49 0.61
C VAL A 39 -12.35 -0.97 0.39
N GLY A 40 -11.38 -0.48 -0.36
CA GLY A 40 -11.20 0.95 -0.64
C GLY A 40 -10.29 1.66 0.34
N GLU A 41 -10.02 1.08 1.50
CA GLU A 41 -9.10 1.64 2.47
C GLU A 41 -7.66 1.20 2.22
N GLY A 42 -6.71 1.89 2.83
CA GLY A 42 -5.31 1.54 2.77
C GLY A 42 -4.45 2.57 3.47
N LEU A 43 -3.14 2.35 3.42
CA LEU A 43 -2.17 3.25 4.03
C LEU A 43 -0.96 3.38 3.11
N TRP A 44 -0.59 4.62 2.79
CA TRP A 44 0.59 4.95 2.00
C TRP A 44 1.69 5.40 2.95
N ILE A 45 2.76 4.62 3.04
CA ILE A 45 3.88 4.84 3.96
C ILE A 45 5.06 5.39 3.18
N VAL A 46 5.51 6.59 3.53
CA VAL A 46 6.53 7.35 2.80
C VAL A 46 7.48 8.04 3.77
N PRO A 47 8.81 7.89 3.64
CA PRO A 47 9.53 6.91 2.85
C PRO A 47 9.48 5.52 3.49
N CYS A 48 9.60 4.47 2.67
CA CYS A 48 9.58 3.11 3.19
C CYS A 48 10.13 2.14 2.15
N GLU A 49 11.06 1.28 2.55
CA GLU A 49 11.65 0.25 1.70
C GLU A 49 11.26 -1.15 2.14
N GLY A 50 10.57 -1.27 3.26
CA GLY A 50 10.18 -2.56 3.77
C GLY A 50 9.17 -2.44 4.89
N VAL A 51 8.40 -3.50 5.09
CA VAL A 51 7.39 -3.58 6.14
C VAL A 51 7.49 -4.93 6.82
N HIS A 52 7.03 -4.97 8.07
CA HIS A 52 6.76 -6.21 8.76
C HIS A 52 5.28 -6.25 9.11
N THR A 53 4.74 -7.45 9.13
CA THR A 53 3.34 -7.67 9.53
C THR A 53 3.26 -8.28 10.93
N PHE A 54 4.30 -8.12 11.73
CA PHE A 54 4.33 -8.58 13.12
C PHE A 54 3.23 -7.88 13.90
N PHE A 55 2.48 -8.64 14.68
CA PHE A 55 1.35 -8.14 15.48
C PHE A 55 0.15 -7.65 14.67
N MET A 56 0.17 -7.79 13.34
CA MET A 56 -1.01 -7.52 12.52
C MET A 56 -2.07 -8.58 12.78
N LYS A 57 -3.34 -8.21 12.58
CA LYS A 57 -4.48 -9.08 12.84
C LYS A 57 -5.12 -9.62 11.57
N PHE A 58 -4.60 -9.21 10.39
CA PHE A 58 -5.18 -9.57 9.09
C PHE A 58 -4.10 -9.56 8.04
N ALA A 59 -4.36 -10.21 6.90
CA ALA A 59 -3.46 -10.23 5.77
C ALA A 59 -3.57 -8.94 4.96
N LEU A 60 -2.49 -8.61 4.23
CA LEU A 60 -2.39 -7.39 3.42
C LEU A 60 -1.89 -7.69 2.02
N ASP A 61 -2.25 -6.83 1.09
CA ASP A 61 -1.54 -6.69 -0.17
C ASP A 61 -0.57 -5.51 -0.05
N LEU A 62 0.61 -5.64 -0.63
CA LEU A 62 1.64 -4.60 -0.61
C LEU A 62 1.99 -4.19 -2.03
N VAL A 63 2.05 -2.87 -2.26
CA VAL A 63 2.48 -2.30 -3.54
C VAL A 63 3.61 -1.34 -3.27
N TYR A 64 4.82 -1.69 -3.73
CA TYR A 64 6.02 -0.85 -3.58
C TYR A 64 6.16 0.08 -4.76
N LEU A 65 6.40 1.36 -4.49
CA LEU A 65 6.48 2.41 -5.50
C LEU A 65 7.83 3.11 -5.43
N ASP A 66 8.35 3.51 -6.58
CA ASP A 66 9.49 4.41 -6.63
C ASP A 66 9.03 5.88 -6.48
N ARG A 67 9.97 6.83 -6.60
CA ARG A 67 9.65 8.25 -6.43
C ARG A 67 8.68 8.78 -7.49
N LYS A 68 8.61 8.12 -8.64
CA LYS A 68 7.69 8.49 -9.73
C LYS A 68 6.34 7.79 -9.62
N LYS A 69 6.11 7.01 -8.57
CA LYS A 69 4.90 6.20 -8.35
C LYS A 69 4.77 5.07 -9.37
N VAL A 70 5.89 4.59 -9.90
CA VAL A 70 5.90 3.38 -10.73
C VAL A 70 6.04 2.18 -9.80
N VAL A 71 5.24 1.15 -10.04
CA VAL A 71 5.25 -0.07 -9.23
C VAL A 71 6.55 -0.83 -9.43
N ARG A 72 7.27 -1.08 -8.34
CA ARG A 72 8.53 -1.83 -8.35
C ARG A 72 8.36 -3.27 -7.90
N LYS A 73 7.36 -3.53 -7.05
CA LYS A 73 7.11 -4.88 -6.53
C LYS A 73 5.68 -4.93 -6.00
N THR A 74 5.02 -6.05 -6.20
CA THR A 74 3.74 -6.35 -5.56
C THR A 74 3.86 -7.63 -4.77
N VAL A 75 3.23 -7.69 -3.61
CA VAL A 75 3.15 -8.91 -2.80
C VAL A 75 1.70 -9.07 -2.37
N SER A 76 1.08 -10.15 -2.80
CA SER A 76 -0.32 -10.43 -2.51
C SER A 76 -0.46 -11.31 -1.27
N ASN A 77 -1.47 -11.01 -0.47
CA ASN A 77 -1.89 -11.85 0.65
C ASN A 77 -0.77 -12.14 1.65
N VAL A 78 -0.13 -11.08 2.13
CA VAL A 78 0.93 -11.20 3.14
C VAL A 78 0.28 -11.47 4.49
N SER A 79 0.53 -12.66 5.03
CA SER A 79 0.01 -13.06 6.35
C SER A 79 0.67 -12.26 7.47
N PRO A 80 0.05 -12.18 8.67
CA PRO A 80 0.75 -11.67 9.85
C PRO A 80 2.08 -12.40 10.10
N TRP A 81 3.00 -11.73 10.77
CA TRP A 81 4.31 -12.27 11.16
C TRP A 81 5.25 -12.54 9.98
N ARG A 82 5.24 -11.66 8.98
CA ARG A 82 6.12 -11.73 7.82
C ARG A 82 6.96 -10.45 7.70
N LEU A 83 8.04 -10.57 6.95
CA LEU A 83 8.87 -9.45 6.51
C LEU A 83 8.77 -9.34 5.00
N SER A 84 8.80 -8.11 4.49
CA SER A 84 8.85 -7.85 3.06
C SER A 84 9.73 -6.63 2.83
N MET A 85 10.53 -6.64 1.78
CA MET A 85 11.43 -5.55 1.43
C MET A 85 11.49 -5.32 -0.07
N CYS A 86 11.74 -4.07 -0.44
CA CYS A 86 12.04 -3.69 -1.81
C CYS A 86 12.99 -2.50 -1.78
N LEU A 87 14.29 -2.76 -1.99
CA LEU A 87 15.32 -1.72 -1.87
C LEU A 87 15.22 -0.62 -2.92
N ARG A 88 14.51 -0.87 -4.03
CA ARG A 88 14.28 0.13 -5.07
C ARG A 88 13.07 1.00 -4.80
N ALA A 89 12.35 0.73 -3.74
CA ALA A 89 11.15 1.48 -3.40
C ALA A 89 11.50 2.76 -2.66
N HIS A 90 10.65 3.76 -2.83
CA HIS A 90 10.63 4.97 -2.02
C HIS A 90 9.46 4.94 -1.04
N SER A 91 8.39 4.25 -1.40
CA SER A 91 7.19 4.12 -0.56
C SER A 91 6.51 2.78 -0.77
N VAL A 92 5.58 2.47 0.12
CA VAL A 92 4.75 1.27 0.01
C VAL A 92 3.31 1.63 0.34
N VAL A 93 2.38 0.98 -0.36
CA VAL A 93 0.95 1.08 -0.05
C VAL A 93 0.50 -0.25 0.52
N GLU A 94 -0.09 -0.20 1.71
CA GLU A 94 -0.73 -1.36 2.34
C GLU A 94 -2.21 -1.32 2.02
N LEU A 95 -2.72 -2.41 1.46
CA LEU A 95 -4.10 -2.53 0.96
C LEU A 95 -4.74 -3.80 1.52
N PRO A 96 -6.07 -3.89 1.51
CA PRO A 96 -6.72 -5.15 1.88
C PRO A 96 -6.25 -6.29 0.98
N ALA A 97 -6.07 -7.47 1.56
CA ALA A 97 -5.75 -8.66 0.77
C ALA A 97 -6.82 -8.85 -0.31
N GLY A 98 -6.38 -9.17 -1.52
CA GLY A 98 -7.29 -9.33 -2.65
C GLY A 98 -7.53 -8.07 -3.47
N THR A 99 -6.75 -7.01 -3.25
CA THR A 99 -6.87 -5.76 -4.05
C THR A 99 -6.05 -5.84 -5.34
N ILE A 100 -4.85 -6.42 -5.29
CA ILE A 100 -3.92 -6.41 -6.42
C ILE A 100 -4.49 -7.16 -7.63
N ASP A 101 -4.96 -8.37 -7.44
CA ASP A 101 -5.39 -9.24 -8.54
C ASP A 101 -6.53 -8.63 -9.38
N PRO A 102 -7.65 -8.18 -8.78
CA PRO A 102 -8.73 -7.61 -9.58
C PRO A 102 -8.34 -6.33 -10.33
N THR A 103 -7.39 -5.55 -9.81
CA THR A 103 -6.96 -4.30 -10.45
C THR A 103 -5.93 -4.53 -11.53
N GLY A 104 -5.36 -5.74 -11.62
CA GLY A 104 -4.32 -6.08 -12.58
C GLY A 104 -2.98 -5.40 -12.29
N THR A 105 -2.80 -4.86 -11.10
CA THR A 105 -1.60 -4.10 -10.74
C THR A 105 -0.38 -4.99 -10.72
N ARG A 106 0.68 -4.55 -11.39
CA ARG A 106 1.95 -5.29 -11.47
C ARG A 106 3.12 -4.36 -11.68
N GLN A 107 4.32 -4.90 -11.55
CA GLN A 107 5.57 -4.17 -11.74
C GLN A 107 5.56 -3.42 -13.07
N GLY A 108 5.98 -2.15 -13.01
CA GLY A 108 6.02 -1.28 -14.18
C GLY A 108 4.80 -0.39 -14.35
N ASP A 109 3.71 -0.66 -13.65
CA ASP A 109 2.48 0.14 -13.76
C ASP A 109 2.68 1.52 -13.14
N GLN A 110 2.08 2.53 -13.75
CA GLN A 110 2.09 3.89 -13.24
C GLN A 110 0.86 4.12 -12.37
N LEU A 111 1.09 4.49 -11.12
CA LEU A 111 0.02 4.86 -10.20
C LEU A 111 -0.03 6.37 -9.99
N ALA A 112 -1.15 6.84 -9.49
CA ALA A 112 -1.35 8.24 -9.13
C ALA A 112 -2.20 8.35 -7.87
N PHE A 113 -1.83 9.29 -7.01
CA PHE A 113 -2.60 9.64 -5.81
C PHE A 113 -3.31 10.96 -6.07
N GLU A 114 -4.62 10.97 -5.79
CA GLU A 114 -5.44 12.18 -5.89
C GLU A 114 -6.00 12.47 -4.50
N ALA A 115 -5.81 13.69 -4.01
CA ALA A 115 -6.35 14.08 -2.72
C ALA A 115 -7.89 14.08 -2.77
N VAL A 116 -8.50 13.52 -1.74
CA VAL A 116 -9.95 13.50 -1.57
C VAL A 116 -10.27 14.25 -0.29
N THR A 117 -11.12 15.25 -0.37
CA THR A 117 -11.52 16.06 0.78
C THR A 117 -12.77 15.52 1.45
#